data_285920f22de8a20e955c720ba38b4153
#
_entry.id   285920f22de8a20e955c720ba38b4153
#
_cell.length_a   1.000
_cell.length_b   1.000
_cell.length_c   1.000
_cell.angle_alpha   90.00
_cell.angle_beta   90.00
_cell.angle_gamma   90.00
#
_symmetry.space_group_name_H-M   'P 1'
#
loop_
_entity.id
_entity.type
_entity.pdbx_description
1 polymer ?
#
loop_
_entity_poly.entity_id
_entity_poly.type
_entity_poly.pdbx_seq_one_letter_code
_entity_poly.pdbx_strand_id
1 'polypeptide(L)'
;SAFKDKSSEILNIIIKSDVHGSAEAIKNAISQIKHEEVSPKIILSDIGMVTETDVTLAKASNAVLIAFNVKPSKEAKKLAEQEKISISSYNIIYEVLDFIKNKMSGLLTPDVEEKIIGSAEILEIFKVSKVGKVAGSKVIEGEILQDSSVRIIRDGTIIFNGKIGSIFREKNQAKQVSAGLECGITVKDFNDYQ
;
A
#
# COMPACT_ATOMS: atom_id res chain seq x y z
N SER A 1 15.42 21.07 -25.83
CA SER A 1 15.29 19.73 -25.29
C SER A 1 15.63 19.77 -23.80
N ALA A 2 14.61 19.86 -22.95
CA ALA A 2 14.79 19.79 -21.54
C ALA A 2 15.07 18.32 -21.19
N PHE A 3 16.31 18.00 -20.88
CA PHE A 3 16.62 16.82 -20.09
C PHE A 3 15.97 17.04 -18.72
N LYS A 4 14.78 16.47 -18.50
CA LYS A 4 14.30 16.25 -17.15
C LYS A 4 15.30 15.28 -16.53
N ASP A 5 16.17 15.79 -15.67
CA ASP A 5 16.83 14.97 -14.67
C ASP A 5 15.71 14.25 -13.93
N LYS A 6 15.50 12.98 -14.27
CA LYS A 6 14.73 12.09 -13.42
C LYS A 6 15.56 11.97 -12.15
N SER A 7 15.22 12.77 -11.14
CA SER A 7 15.77 12.61 -9.81
C SER A 7 15.43 11.20 -9.36
N SER A 8 16.41 10.30 -9.39
CA SER A 8 16.23 8.96 -8.87
C SER A 8 16.06 9.05 -7.36
N GLU A 9 14.99 8.47 -6.84
CA GLU A 9 14.76 8.34 -5.42
C GLU A 9 15.82 7.42 -4.81
N ILE A 10 16.24 7.72 -3.57
CA ILE A 10 17.22 6.92 -2.83
C ILE A 10 16.54 6.34 -1.60
N LEU A 11 16.63 5.03 -1.43
CA LEU A 11 16.23 4.34 -0.20
C LEU A 11 17.46 4.14 0.69
N ASN A 12 17.54 4.91 1.76
CA ASN A 12 18.61 4.77 2.74
C ASN A 12 18.34 3.55 3.64
N ILE A 13 19.37 2.76 3.90
CA ILE A 13 19.28 1.50 4.63
C ILE A 13 20.35 1.44 5.71
N ILE A 14 19.93 1.07 6.93
CA ILE A 14 20.82 0.75 8.04
C ILE A 14 20.65 -0.74 8.35
N ILE A 15 21.78 -1.45 8.44
CA ILE A 15 21.79 -2.89 8.72
C ILE A 15 22.62 -3.15 9.97
N LYS A 16 22.01 -3.85 10.93
CA LYS A 16 22.72 -4.45 12.06
C LYS A 16 22.57 -5.95 11.96
N SER A 17 23.68 -6.66 12.05
CA SER A 17 23.71 -8.13 11.93
C SER A 17 24.54 -8.77 13.01
N ASP A 18 24.40 -10.08 13.15
CA ASP A 18 25.08 -10.87 14.16
C ASP A 18 26.58 -11.07 13.85
N VAL A 19 26.92 -11.25 12.59
CA VAL A 19 28.29 -11.52 12.11
C VAL A 19 28.60 -10.78 10.81
N HIS A 20 29.89 -10.56 10.54
CA HIS A 20 30.35 -9.90 9.31
C HIS A 20 29.90 -10.61 8.04
N GLY A 21 29.91 -11.94 8.02
CA GLY A 21 29.49 -12.73 6.87
C GLY A 21 28.04 -12.44 6.46
N SER A 22 27.14 -12.34 7.42
CA SER A 22 25.74 -11.99 7.17
C SER A 22 25.60 -10.58 6.62
N ALA A 23 26.32 -9.62 7.20
CA ALA A 23 26.32 -8.23 6.75
C ALA A 23 26.81 -8.11 5.29
N GLU A 24 27.90 -8.77 4.95
CA GLU A 24 28.46 -8.77 3.59
C GLU A 24 27.53 -9.47 2.59
N ALA A 25 26.92 -10.58 2.97
CA ALA A 25 25.96 -11.29 2.13
C ALA A 25 24.74 -10.39 1.81
N ILE A 26 24.22 -9.68 2.79
CA ILE A 26 23.10 -8.75 2.61
C ILE A 26 23.52 -7.57 1.72
N LYS A 27 24.68 -6.97 1.97
CA LYS A 27 25.21 -5.88 1.14
C LYS A 27 25.34 -6.29 -0.32
N ASN A 28 25.94 -7.45 -0.58
CA ASN A 28 26.10 -7.97 -1.93
C ASN A 28 24.75 -8.23 -2.61
N ALA A 29 23.81 -8.81 -1.89
CA ALA A 29 22.47 -9.07 -2.41
C ALA A 29 21.72 -7.78 -2.74
N ILE A 30 21.80 -6.76 -1.88
CA ILE A 30 21.20 -5.43 -2.11
C ILE A 30 21.84 -4.74 -3.31
N SER A 31 23.15 -4.84 -3.48
CA SER A 31 23.86 -4.24 -4.61
C SER A 31 23.42 -4.79 -5.97
N GLN A 32 22.86 -5.98 -6.00
CA GLN A 32 22.33 -6.63 -7.21
C GLN A 32 20.89 -6.23 -7.53
N ILE A 33 20.21 -5.56 -6.62
CA ILE A 33 18.86 -5.05 -6.89
C ILE A 33 18.95 -3.89 -7.87
N LYS A 34 18.35 -4.09 -9.04
CA LYS A 34 18.29 -3.05 -10.07
C LYS A 34 16.86 -2.52 -10.16
N HIS A 35 16.75 -1.21 -10.08
CA HIS A 35 15.49 -0.51 -10.26
C HIS A 35 15.76 0.78 -11.02
N GLU A 36 14.91 1.09 -11.99
CA GLU A 36 15.13 2.24 -12.87
C GLU A 36 15.00 3.60 -12.16
N GLU A 37 14.18 3.67 -11.12
CA GLU A 37 13.78 4.92 -10.49
C GLU A 37 14.20 5.05 -9.03
N VAL A 38 14.50 3.94 -8.35
CA VAL A 38 14.92 3.93 -6.95
C VAL A 38 16.24 3.18 -6.80
N SER A 39 17.17 3.77 -6.06
CA SER A 39 18.46 3.14 -5.75
C SER A 39 18.55 2.85 -4.25
N PRO A 40 18.84 1.61 -3.84
CA PRO A 40 19.12 1.29 -2.44
C PRO A 40 20.52 1.78 -2.07
N LYS A 41 20.62 2.48 -0.94
CA LYS A 41 21.90 2.96 -0.41
C LYS A 41 22.07 2.53 1.04
N ILE A 42 23.09 1.70 1.29
CA ILE A 42 23.45 1.30 2.65
C ILE A 42 24.32 2.41 3.26
N ILE A 43 23.76 3.12 4.23
CA ILE A 43 24.46 4.23 4.91
C ILE A 43 25.22 3.75 6.14
N LEU A 44 24.81 2.64 6.73
CA LEU A 44 25.51 1.99 7.84
C LEU A 44 25.27 0.48 7.78
N SER A 45 26.35 -0.27 7.92
CA SER A 45 26.32 -1.73 8.10
C SER A 45 27.27 -2.08 9.23
N ASP A 46 26.76 -2.58 10.34
CA ASP A 46 27.54 -2.88 11.52
C ASP A 46 27.07 -4.17 12.20
N ILE A 47 27.83 -4.62 13.18
CA ILE A 47 27.60 -5.86 13.92
C ILE A 47 27.14 -5.54 15.33
N GLY A 48 26.29 -6.39 15.87
CA GLY A 48 25.75 -6.28 17.21
C GLY A 48 24.30 -5.82 17.26
N MET A 49 23.82 -5.61 18.48
CA MET A 49 22.43 -5.19 18.69
C MET A 49 22.16 -3.78 18.15
N VAL A 50 20.92 -3.52 17.83
CA VAL A 50 20.47 -2.19 17.46
C VAL A 50 20.52 -1.29 18.70
N THR A 51 21.17 -0.14 18.58
CA THR A 51 21.37 0.83 19.65
C THR A 51 20.52 2.08 19.44
N GLU A 52 20.44 2.94 20.45
CA GLU A 52 19.79 4.25 20.34
C GLU A 52 20.40 5.11 19.22
N THR A 53 21.72 5.04 19.05
CA THR A 53 22.41 5.75 17.98
C THR A 53 21.93 5.32 16.60
N ASP A 54 21.68 4.03 16.40
CA ASP A 54 21.15 3.49 15.14
C ASP A 54 19.74 4.04 14.88
N VAL A 55 18.90 4.09 15.88
CA VAL A 55 17.53 4.65 15.78
C VAL A 55 17.59 6.14 15.43
N THR A 56 18.46 6.90 16.10
CA THR A 56 18.65 8.33 15.83
C THR A 56 19.13 8.57 14.41
N LEU A 57 20.07 7.77 13.92
CA LEU A 57 20.57 7.86 12.55
C LEU A 57 19.47 7.52 11.54
N ALA A 58 18.67 6.50 11.80
CA ALA A 58 17.54 6.12 10.95
C ALA A 58 16.54 7.26 10.80
N LYS A 59 16.23 7.94 11.91
CA LYS A 59 15.34 9.10 11.88
C LYS A 59 15.94 10.26 11.09
N ALA A 60 17.18 10.62 11.38
CA ALA A 60 17.87 11.75 10.75
C ALA A 60 18.05 11.55 9.24
N SER A 61 18.26 10.32 8.79
CA SER A 61 18.51 9.96 7.39
C SER A 61 17.26 9.50 6.65
N ASN A 62 16.12 9.41 7.32
CA ASN A 62 14.91 8.78 6.80
C ASN A 62 15.19 7.39 6.24
N ALA A 63 15.95 6.59 6.98
CA ALA A 63 16.41 5.28 6.56
C ALA A 63 15.54 4.16 7.15
N VAL A 64 15.48 3.04 6.44
CA VAL A 64 14.92 1.80 7.00
C VAL A 64 15.98 1.16 7.90
N LEU A 65 15.56 0.64 9.05
CA LEU A 65 16.43 0.02 10.04
C LEU A 65 16.16 -1.49 10.10
N ILE A 66 17.15 -2.26 9.69
CA ILE A 66 17.06 -3.72 9.59
C ILE A 66 17.96 -4.38 10.65
N ALA A 67 17.36 -5.26 11.44
CA ALA A 67 18.04 -6.10 12.40
C ALA A 67 18.05 -7.56 11.92
N PHE A 68 19.21 -8.06 11.53
CA PHE A 68 19.37 -9.43 11.02
C PHE A 68 20.03 -10.33 12.09
N ASN A 69 19.26 -11.28 12.60
CA ASN A 69 19.66 -12.18 13.70
C ASN A 69 20.13 -11.46 14.97
N VAL A 70 19.71 -10.22 15.18
CA VAL A 70 20.02 -9.43 16.37
C VAL A 70 18.75 -8.80 16.92
N LYS A 71 18.80 -8.48 18.19
CA LYS A 71 17.70 -7.79 18.88
C LYS A 71 18.07 -6.33 19.15
N PRO A 72 17.10 -5.42 19.21
CA PRO A 72 17.36 -4.08 19.71
C PRO A 72 17.58 -4.10 21.21
N SER A 73 18.40 -3.16 21.71
CA SER A 73 18.48 -2.91 23.15
C SER A 73 17.14 -2.37 23.67
N LYS A 74 16.91 -2.44 24.98
CA LYS A 74 15.68 -1.92 25.58
C LYS A 74 15.51 -0.43 25.32
N GLU A 75 16.60 0.30 25.41
CA GLU A 75 16.67 1.73 25.16
C GLU A 75 16.38 2.07 23.69
N ALA A 76 16.96 1.30 22.76
CA ALA A 76 16.71 1.45 21.34
C ALA A 76 15.24 1.19 20.99
N LYS A 77 14.66 0.14 21.55
CA LYS A 77 13.26 -0.21 21.33
C LYS A 77 12.32 0.90 21.83
N LYS A 78 12.60 1.44 23.03
CA LYS A 78 11.84 2.54 23.61
C LYS A 78 11.95 3.81 22.76
N LEU A 79 13.16 4.16 22.33
CA LEU A 79 13.39 5.33 21.47
C LEU A 79 12.70 5.18 20.12
N ALA A 80 12.75 3.98 19.51
CA ALA A 80 12.07 3.71 18.26
C ALA A 80 10.55 3.90 18.36
N GLU A 81 9.94 3.47 19.45
CA GLU A 81 8.51 3.68 19.72
C GLU A 81 8.19 5.17 19.87
N GLN A 82 9.00 5.93 20.61
CA GLN A 82 8.82 7.37 20.79
C GLN A 82 8.97 8.15 19.49
N GLU A 83 9.93 7.78 18.67
CA GLU A 83 10.25 8.46 17.40
C GLU A 83 9.47 7.90 16.20
N LYS A 84 8.61 6.91 16.42
CA LYS A 84 7.84 6.21 15.39
C LYS A 84 8.72 5.59 14.30
N ILE A 85 9.87 5.05 14.70
CA ILE A 85 10.78 4.32 13.83
C ILE A 85 10.49 2.83 13.96
N SER A 86 10.32 2.14 12.85
CA SER A 86 10.15 0.69 12.82
C SER A 86 11.49 -0.01 12.71
N ILE A 87 11.75 -0.93 13.65
CA ILE A 87 12.89 -1.83 13.57
C ILE A 87 12.42 -3.14 12.96
N SER A 88 12.90 -3.44 11.75
CA SER A 88 12.49 -4.64 11.02
C SER A 88 13.47 -5.77 11.31
N SER A 89 13.00 -6.81 11.99
CA SER A 89 13.81 -7.95 12.40
C SER A 89 13.60 -9.13 11.45
N TYR A 90 14.70 -9.70 10.96
CA TYR A 90 14.71 -10.84 10.05
C TYR A 90 15.80 -11.83 10.41
N ASN A 91 15.63 -13.07 9.98
CA ASN A 91 16.63 -14.12 10.10
C ASN A 91 16.91 -14.83 8.77
N ILE A 92 16.24 -14.43 7.71
CA ILE A 92 16.39 -14.98 6.36
C ILE A 92 16.69 -13.83 5.40
N ILE A 93 17.78 -13.95 4.63
CA ILE A 93 18.22 -12.90 3.69
C ILE A 93 17.16 -12.60 2.63
N TYR A 94 16.45 -13.59 2.15
CA TYR A 94 15.36 -13.43 1.18
C TYR A 94 14.26 -12.48 1.68
N GLU A 95 13.91 -12.58 2.96
CA GLU A 95 12.90 -11.69 3.56
C GLU A 95 13.38 -10.25 3.63
N VAL A 96 14.67 -10.04 3.89
CA VAL A 96 15.29 -8.69 3.87
C VAL A 96 15.20 -8.09 2.47
N LEU A 97 15.50 -8.88 1.44
CA LEU A 97 15.42 -8.41 0.05
C LEU A 97 14.01 -8.07 -0.36
N ASP A 98 13.02 -8.88 0.00
CA ASP A 98 11.61 -8.61 -0.26
C ASP A 98 11.13 -7.35 0.45
N PHE A 99 11.53 -7.16 1.70
CA PHE A 99 11.24 -5.94 2.46
C PHE A 99 11.79 -4.69 1.75
N ILE A 100 13.03 -4.74 1.31
CA ILE A 100 13.69 -3.62 0.61
C ILE A 100 12.99 -3.33 -0.72
N LYS A 101 12.69 -4.36 -1.51
CA LYS A 101 11.96 -4.22 -2.77
C LYS A 101 10.58 -3.59 -2.58
N ASN A 102 9.86 -3.99 -1.54
CA ASN A 102 8.56 -3.42 -1.21
C ASN A 102 8.67 -1.95 -0.80
N LYS A 103 9.69 -1.59 -0.03
CA LYS A 103 9.95 -0.19 0.34
C LYS A 103 10.35 0.67 -0.87
N MET A 104 11.13 0.14 -1.79
CA MET A 104 11.47 0.81 -3.04
C MET A 104 10.22 1.09 -3.88
N SER A 105 9.35 0.11 -4.02
CA SER A 105 8.06 0.30 -4.70
C SER A 105 7.17 1.33 -4.02
N GLY A 106 7.16 1.38 -2.69
CA GLY A 106 6.40 2.35 -1.90
C GLY A 106 6.85 3.80 -2.07
N LEU A 107 8.11 4.05 -2.42
CA LEU A 107 8.60 5.40 -2.72
C LEU A 107 8.06 5.97 -4.03
N LEU A 108 7.69 5.10 -4.96
CA LEU A 108 7.18 5.50 -6.28
C LEU A 108 5.66 5.54 -6.34
N THR A 109 5.00 4.68 -5.56
CA THR A 109 3.55 4.67 -5.43
C THR A 109 3.20 5.56 -4.25
N PRO A 110 2.48 6.68 -4.46
CA PRO A 110 1.91 7.39 -3.34
C PRO A 110 1.09 6.39 -2.53
N ASP A 111 1.21 6.44 -1.20
CA ASP A 111 0.37 5.65 -0.32
C ASP A 111 -1.08 5.97 -0.66
N VAL A 112 -1.69 5.11 -1.43
CA VAL A 112 -3.11 5.20 -1.70
C VAL A 112 -3.80 4.68 -0.45
N GLU A 113 -4.09 5.58 0.48
CA GLU A 113 -5.01 5.27 1.56
C GLU A 113 -6.39 5.08 0.95
N GLU A 114 -6.82 3.83 0.86
CA GLU A 114 -8.19 3.55 0.52
C GLU A 114 -9.09 3.94 1.69
N LYS A 115 -9.80 5.04 1.52
CA LYS A 115 -10.85 5.44 2.45
C LYS A 115 -12.19 4.96 1.90
N ILE A 116 -12.88 4.15 2.68
CA ILE A 116 -14.25 3.75 2.36
C ILE A 116 -15.15 4.97 2.58
N ILE A 117 -15.66 5.53 1.49
CA ILE A 117 -16.55 6.71 1.53
C ILE A 117 -18.02 6.30 1.62
N GLY A 118 -18.36 5.07 1.31
CA GLY A 118 -19.71 4.56 1.41
C GLY A 118 -19.81 3.09 1.03
N SER A 119 -20.95 2.51 1.34
CA SER A 119 -21.30 1.15 0.93
C SER A 119 -22.76 1.04 0.55
N ALA A 120 -23.06 0.14 -0.37
CA ALA A 120 -24.42 -0.12 -0.85
C ALA A 120 -24.67 -1.63 -0.92
N GLU A 121 -25.90 -2.03 -0.57
CA GLU A 121 -26.37 -3.40 -0.68
C GLU A 121 -27.19 -3.57 -1.97
N ILE A 122 -26.87 -4.59 -2.76
CA ILE A 122 -27.62 -4.93 -3.96
C ILE A 122 -28.89 -5.65 -3.56
N LEU A 123 -30.04 -5.05 -3.89
CA LEU A 123 -31.35 -5.59 -3.56
C LEU A 123 -32.00 -6.32 -4.74
N GLU A 124 -31.81 -5.81 -5.94
CA GLU A 124 -32.48 -6.32 -7.15
C GLU A 124 -31.63 -5.99 -8.38
N ILE A 125 -31.79 -6.79 -9.43
CA ILE A 125 -31.07 -6.59 -10.69
C ILE A 125 -32.08 -6.30 -11.80
N PHE A 126 -31.85 -5.19 -12.51
CA PHE A 126 -32.68 -4.75 -13.63
C PHE A 126 -31.91 -4.85 -14.94
N LYS A 127 -32.61 -5.23 -16.00
CA LYS A 127 -32.12 -5.11 -17.36
C LYS A 127 -32.69 -3.84 -18.00
N VAL A 128 -31.81 -2.94 -18.38
CA VAL A 128 -32.16 -1.72 -19.09
C VAL A 128 -31.66 -1.83 -20.53
N SER A 129 -32.53 -1.64 -21.50
CA SER A 129 -32.25 -1.92 -22.93
C SER A 129 -31.08 -1.14 -23.53
N LYS A 130 -30.71 -0.01 -22.98
CA LYS A 130 -29.60 0.82 -23.48
C LYS A 130 -28.30 0.70 -22.67
N VAL A 131 -28.35 0.14 -21.47
CA VAL A 131 -27.26 0.15 -20.49
C VAL A 131 -26.81 -1.27 -20.10
N GLY A 132 -27.66 -2.26 -20.27
CA GLY A 132 -27.45 -3.63 -19.84
C GLY A 132 -27.98 -3.88 -18.43
N LYS A 133 -27.28 -4.67 -17.65
CA LYS A 133 -27.69 -4.97 -16.27
C LYS A 133 -27.36 -3.81 -15.32
N VAL A 134 -28.32 -3.43 -14.52
CA VAL A 134 -28.18 -2.40 -13.48
C VAL A 134 -28.48 -3.03 -12.14
N ALA A 135 -27.59 -2.85 -11.18
CA ALA A 135 -27.80 -3.32 -9.80
C ALA A 135 -28.63 -2.30 -9.02
N GLY A 136 -29.88 -2.65 -8.75
CA GLY A 136 -30.73 -1.89 -7.84
C GLY A 136 -30.23 -2.03 -6.42
N SER A 137 -29.68 -0.98 -5.87
CA SER A 137 -28.94 -0.98 -4.61
C SER A 137 -29.49 0.07 -3.64
N LYS A 138 -29.31 -0.18 -2.35
CA LYS A 138 -29.58 0.79 -1.29
C LYS A 138 -28.28 1.19 -0.64
N VAL A 139 -28.00 2.48 -0.58
CA VAL A 139 -26.83 3.01 0.13
C VAL A 139 -27.07 2.89 1.64
N ILE A 140 -26.23 2.11 2.31
CA ILE A 140 -26.36 1.83 3.75
C ILE A 140 -25.47 2.72 4.61
N GLU A 141 -24.32 3.13 4.09
CA GLU A 141 -23.39 4.04 4.77
C GLU A 141 -22.77 5.03 3.79
N GLY A 142 -22.51 6.24 4.25
CA GLY A 142 -21.78 7.25 3.50
C GLY A 142 -22.45 7.69 2.22
N GLU A 143 -21.66 7.79 1.18
CA GLU A 143 -22.09 8.25 -0.14
C GLU A 143 -21.51 7.36 -1.24
N ILE A 144 -22.27 7.22 -2.32
CA ILE A 144 -21.77 6.58 -3.55
C ILE A 144 -21.61 7.67 -4.61
N LEU A 145 -20.42 7.78 -5.18
CA LEU A 145 -20.07 8.77 -6.19
C LEU A 145 -19.83 8.12 -7.55
N GLN A 146 -20.24 8.79 -8.62
CA GLN A 146 -19.94 8.38 -9.99
C GLN A 146 -18.43 8.38 -10.24
N ASP A 147 -17.95 7.43 -11.03
CA ASP A 147 -16.52 7.23 -11.35
C ASP A 147 -15.61 6.86 -10.16
N SER A 148 -16.19 6.55 -9.01
CA SER A 148 -15.44 6.04 -7.87
C SER A 148 -15.02 4.58 -8.06
N SER A 149 -13.90 4.21 -7.46
CA SER A 149 -13.49 2.81 -7.38
C SER A 149 -14.42 2.04 -6.46
N VAL A 150 -14.80 0.82 -6.88
CA VAL A 150 -15.68 -0.05 -6.12
C VAL A 150 -15.09 -1.45 -5.99
N ARG A 151 -15.40 -2.09 -4.87
CA ARG A 151 -15.19 -3.53 -4.67
C ARG A 151 -16.54 -4.20 -4.56
N ILE A 152 -16.74 -5.24 -5.35
CA ILE A 152 -17.94 -6.05 -5.27
C ILE A 152 -17.65 -7.24 -4.37
N ILE A 153 -18.41 -7.36 -3.29
CA ILE A 153 -18.25 -8.41 -2.27
C ILE A 153 -19.47 -9.32 -2.33
N ARG A 154 -19.23 -10.63 -2.43
CA ARG A 154 -20.26 -11.66 -2.38
C ARG A 154 -19.85 -12.70 -1.34
N ASP A 155 -20.74 -12.99 -0.39
CA ASP A 155 -20.49 -13.97 0.70
C ASP A 155 -19.17 -13.70 1.46
N GLY A 156 -18.84 -12.42 1.72
CA GLY A 156 -17.64 -12.01 2.40
C GLY A 156 -16.36 -12.02 1.56
N THR A 157 -16.46 -12.37 0.28
CA THR A 157 -15.30 -12.46 -0.63
C THR A 157 -15.38 -11.39 -1.71
N ILE A 158 -14.27 -10.71 -1.96
CA ILE A 158 -14.15 -9.74 -3.06
C ILE A 158 -14.11 -10.50 -4.39
N ILE A 159 -15.13 -10.31 -5.24
CA ILE A 159 -15.23 -10.97 -6.53
C ILE A 159 -14.80 -10.10 -7.70
N PHE A 160 -14.78 -8.78 -7.53
CA PHE A 160 -14.40 -7.84 -8.57
C PHE A 160 -13.96 -6.50 -7.99
N ASN A 161 -12.95 -5.88 -8.60
CA ASN A 161 -12.51 -4.51 -8.34
C ASN A 161 -12.65 -3.72 -9.63
N GLY A 162 -13.35 -2.61 -9.59
CA GLY A 162 -13.57 -1.79 -10.78
C GLY A 162 -13.98 -0.38 -10.44
N LYS A 163 -14.59 0.29 -11.40
CA LYS A 163 -15.14 1.64 -11.24
C LYS A 163 -16.62 1.67 -11.53
N ILE A 164 -17.34 2.53 -10.84
CA ILE A 164 -18.74 2.79 -11.11
C ILE A 164 -18.85 3.43 -12.50
N GLY A 165 -19.67 2.84 -13.37
CA GLY A 165 -19.95 3.39 -14.69
C GLY A 165 -20.98 4.51 -14.63
N SER A 166 -22.14 4.22 -14.04
CA SER A 166 -23.25 5.17 -13.92
C SER A 166 -24.07 4.88 -12.68
N ILE A 167 -24.69 5.93 -12.13
CA ILE A 167 -25.62 5.83 -11.02
C ILE A 167 -26.95 6.41 -11.49
N PHE A 168 -28.05 5.67 -11.26
CA PHE A 168 -29.39 6.10 -11.62
C PHE A 168 -30.27 6.20 -10.36
N ARG A 169 -31.01 7.29 -10.25
CA ARG A 169 -32.09 7.42 -9.29
C ARG A 169 -33.41 7.60 -10.05
N GLU A 170 -34.34 6.67 -9.79
CA GLU A 170 -35.60 6.57 -10.53
C GLU A 170 -35.33 6.37 -12.02
N LYS A 171 -35.47 7.35 -12.86
CA LYS A 171 -35.14 7.30 -14.30
C LYS A 171 -34.02 8.26 -14.71
N ASN A 172 -33.42 8.94 -13.74
CA ASN A 172 -32.43 9.98 -13.99
C ASN A 172 -31.04 9.57 -13.53
N GLN A 173 -30.04 9.94 -14.29
CA GLN A 173 -28.65 9.74 -13.93
C GLN A 173 -28.27 10.68 -12.79
N ALA A 174 -27.65 10.14 -11.75
CA ALA A 174 -27.15 10.90 -10.60
C ALA A 174 -25.62 10.86 -10.52
N LYS A 175 -25.02 11.89 -9.97
CA LYS A 175 -23.57 11.96 -9.72
C LYS A 175 -23.20 11.40 -8.37
N GLN A 176 -24.09 11.46 -7.40
CA GLN A 176 -23.90 10.90 -6.06
C GLN A 176 -25.23 10.50 -5.45
N VAL A 177 -25.17 9.56 -4.52
CA VAL A 177 -26.31 9.09 -3.73
C VAL A 177 -25.89 8.94 -2.28
N SER A 178 -26.64 9.51 -1.37
CA SER A 178 -26.38 9.48 0.06
C SER A 178 -27.01 8.25 0.74
N ALA A 179 -26.54 7.94 1.96
CA ALA A 179 -27.06 6.84 2.77
C ALA A 179 -28.58 6.94 2.99
N GLY A 180 -29.23 5.78 2.95
CA GLY A 180 -30.68 5.65 3.09
C GLY A 180 -31.49 5.77 1.79
N LEU A 181 -30.83 6.09 0.67
CA LEU A 181 -31.46 6.22 -0.64
C LEU A 181 -31.20 4.99 -1.50
N GLU A 182 -32.18 4.65 -2.32
CA GLU A 182 -32.06 3.58 -3.31
C GLU A 182 -31.59 4.15 -4.65
N CYS A 183 -30.76 3.38 -5.35
CA CYS A 183 -30.23 3.76 -6.67
C CYS A 183 -29.91 2.55 -7.53
N GLY A 184 -29.81 2.75 -8.83
CA GLY A 184 -29.27 1.76 -9.74
C GLY A 184 -27.80 2.05 -10.02
N ILE A 185 -26.94 1.06 -9.84
CA ILE A 185 -25.51 1.19 -10.05
C ILE A 185 -25.06 0.27 -11.18
N THR A 186 -24.29 0.81 -12.13
CA THR A 186 -23.56 0.03 -13.11
C THR A 186 -22.07 0.08 -12.81
N VAL A 187 -21.40 -1.06 -12.93
CA VAL A 187 -19.95 -1.16 -12.77
C VAL A 187 -19.31 -1.42 -14.12
N LYS A 188 -18.28 -0.68 -14.47
CA LYS A 188 -17.57 -0.86 -15.74
C LYS A 188 -16.99 -2.27 -15.83
N ASP A 189 -17.17 -2.91 -16.97
CA ASP A 189 -16.64 -4.26 -17.28
C ASP A 189 -17.15 -5.39 -16.37
N PHE A 190 -18.25 -5.17 -15.65
CA PHE A 190 -18.84 -6.17 -14.78
C PHE A 190 -20.35 -6.34 -15.09
N ASN A 191 -20.75 -7.57 -15.38
CA ASN A 191 -22.14 -7.93 -15.69
C ASN A 191 -22.67 -9.12 -14.87
N ASP A 192 -21.85 -9.68 -13.99
CA ASP A 192 -22.20 -10.86 -13.19
C ASP A 192 -22.83 -10.47 -11.84
N TYR A 193 -23.95 -9.77 -11.94
CA TYR A 193 -24.77 -9.49 -10.78
C TYR A 193 -25.66 -10.71 -10.45
N GLN A 194 -25.66 -11.16 -9.21
CA GLN A 194 -26.54 -12.20 -8.66
C GLN A 194 -27.23 -11.71 -7.40
#